data_3b73edee16389344b55b4461ef9f080d
#
_entry.id   3b73edee16389344b55b4461ef9f080d
#
_cell.length_a   1.000
_cell.length_b   1.000
_cell.length_c   1.000
_cell.angle_alpha   90.00
_cell.angle_beta   90.00
_cell.angle_gamma   90.00
#
_symmetry.space_group_name_H-M   'P 1'
#
loop_
_entity.id
_entity.type
_entity.pdbx_description
1 polymer ?
#
loop_
_entity_poly.entity_id
_entity_poly.type
_entity_poly.pdbx_seq_one_letter_code
_entity_poly.pdbx_strand_id
1 'polypeptide(L)'
;AYKKFIKSSKGILGLNLKKRENLKSFSEIQKEENAYNSIDLGIKEVSIKKIIGSVEKFEDFDENFIPKNNIVRMRWENIYLAHIKDETLPPIILYKIKDFYYVYDGNHRVSVAKYLNFVSIEAEVQEFLPSTNKKEEVIYRESMIFEKETGLSDILFSNPIRYKYLKNEISSYIEKLYGNDKKIEYDDKEYKIKVKEWYLNIFEPIKNIILDNNLLLIYKESNINDVFSFFLEHKYYLSKNFSKDVGYSYSIINFINLTKTRQNKN
;
A
#
# COMPACT_ATOMS: atom_id res chain seq x y z
N ALA A 1 -30.13 -8.34 -21.02
CA ALA A 1 -28.79 -8.43 -20.35
C ALA A 1 -28.83 -9.46 -19.21
N TYR A 2 -29.64 -9.25 -18.13
CA TYR A 2 -29.66 -10.11 -16.94
C TYR A 2 -29.88 -11.60 -17.23
N LYS A 3 -30.97 -11.93 -17.99
CA LYS A 3 -31.26 -13.33 -18.39
C LYS A 3 -30.12 -13.98 -19.18
N LYS A 4 -29.41 -13.22 -20.04
CA LYS A 4 -28.26 -13.69 -20.81
C LYS A 4 -27.07 -13.98 -19.87
N PHE A 5 -26.83 -13.13 -18.89
CA PHE A 5 -25.76 -13.30 -17.91
C PHE A 5 -25.97 -14.55 -17.06
N ILE A 6 -27.18 -14.75 -16.52
CA ILE A 6 -27.51 -15.98 -15.77
C ILE A 6 -27.39 -17.24 -16.62
N LYS A 7 -27.74 -17.17 -17.91
CA LYS A 7 -27.61 -18.31 -18.82
C LYS A 7 -26.16 -18.66 -19.15
N SER A 8 -25.28 -17.66 -19.26
CA SER A 8 -23.84 -17.91 -19.53
C SER A 8 -23.15 -18.75 -18.45
N SER A 9 -23.70 -18.75 -17.24
CA SER A 9 -23.21 -19.57 -16.13
C SER A 9 -23.70 -21.03 -16.14
N LYS A 10 -24.72 -21.32 -16.97
CA LYS A 10 -25.26 -22.66 -17.11
C LYS A 10 -24.69 -23.23 -18.41
N GLY A 11 -23.59 -23.89 -18.43
CA GLY A 11 -22.93 -24.43 -19.63
C GLY A 11 -23.83 -24.72 -20.82
N ILE A 12 -23.28 -24.95 -22.01
CA ILE A 12 -23.97 -25.05 -23.33
C ILE A 12 -25.15 -26.04 -23.33
N LEU A 13 -25.18 -26.99 -22.40
CA LEU A 13 -26.20 -28.06 -22.31
C LEU A 13 -27.10 -27.96 -21.07
N GLY A 14 -27.06 -26.85 -20.31
CA GLY A 14 -27.88 -26.72 -19.09
C GLY A 14 -27.48 -27.64 -17.92
N LEU A 15 -26.44 -28.42 -18.09
CA LEU A 15 -25.88 -29.28 -17.07
C LEU A 15 -24.89 -28.50 -16.21
N ASN A 16 -25.25 -28.24 -14.96
CA ASN A 16 -24.32 -27.74 -13.96
C ASN A 16 -23.30 -28.83 -13.61
N LEU A 17 -22.22 -28.93 -14.39
CA LEU A 17 -21.15 -29.91 -14.16
C LEU A 17 -20.25 -29.56 -12.95
N LYS A 18 -20.35 -28.33 -12.42
CA LYS A 18 -19.70 -27.90 -11.17
C LYS A 18 -20.69 -27.21 -10.26
N LYS A 19 -20.68 -27.56 -8.99
CA LYS A 19 -21.36 -26.80 -7.93
C LYS A 19 -20.78 -25.39 -7.94
N ARG A 20 -21.62 -24.36 -8.08
CA ARG A 20 -21.17 -22.96 -8.02
C ARG A 20 -20.65 -22.68 -6.62
N GLU A 21 -19.41 -22.30 -6.53
CA GLU A 21 -18.82 -21.87 -5.27
C GLU A 21 -19.38 -20.48 -4.92
N ASN A 22 -19.37 -20.16 -3.63
CA ASN A 22 -19.71 -18.84 -3.14
C ASN A 22 -18.53 -17.89 -3.39
N LEU A 23 -18.79 -16.59 -3.33
CA LEU A 23 -17.72 -15.60 -3.13
C LEU A 23 -16.95 -15.94 -1.86
N LYS A 24 -15.67 -15.61 -1.81
CA LYS A 24 -14.89 -15.74 -0.59
C LYS A 24 -15.41 -14.80 0.50
N SER A 25 -15.53 -15.30 1.71
CA SER A 25 -15.91 -14.51 2.87
C SER A 25 -14.72 -13.69 3.36
N PHE A 26 -14.88 -12.38 3.46
CA PHE A 26 -13.85 -11.51 4.04
C PHE A 26 -13.53 -11.90 5.49
N SER A 27 -14.54 -12.18 6.29
CA SER A 27 -14.36 -12.48 7.72
C SER A 27 -13.53 -13.75 7.98
N GLU A 28 -13.66 -14.76 7.10
CA GLU A 28 -12.84 -15.97 7.19
C GLU A 28 -11.37 -15.65 6.90
N ILE A 29 -11.08 -14.95 5.80
CA ILE A 29 -9.72 -14.56 5.42
C ILE A 29 -9.12 -13.58 6.44
N GLN A 30 -9.91 -12.63 6.95
CA GLN A 30 -9.47 -11.72 8.01
C GLN A 30 -9.00 -12.47 9.26
N LYS A 31 -9.73 -13.50 9.64
CA LYS A 31 -9.38 -14.35 10.79
C LYS A 31 -8.15 -15.22 10.51
N GLU A 32 -8.07 -15.84 9.33
CA GLU A 32 -6.91 -16.64 8.91
C GLU A 32 -5.62 -15.82 8.90
N GLU A 33 -5.68 -14.59 8.37
CA GLU A 33 -4.53 -13.69 8.25
C GLU A 33 -4.30 -12.83 9.50
N ASN A 34 -5.16 -12.94 10.51
CA ASN A 34 -5.15 -12.10 11.72
C ASN A 34 -5.08 -10.58 11.38
N ALA A 35 -5.86 -10.15 10.39
CA ALA A 35 -5.78 -8.83 9.76
C ALA A 35 -6.83 -7.88 10.36
N TYR A 36 -6.62 -7.38 11.57
CA TYR A 36 -7.57 -6.50 12.26
C TYR A 36 -7.20 -5.01 12.22
N ASN A 37 -5.93 -4.69 11.94
CA ASN A 37 -5.52 -3.31 11.75
C ASN A 37 -5.71 -2.90 10.29
N SER A 38 -6.28 -1.74 10.06
CA SER A 38 -6.53 -1.26 8.71
C SER A 38 -5.99 0.14 8.46
N ILE A 39 -5.69 0.42 7.20
CA ILE A 39 -5.33 1.74 6.69
C ILE A 39 -6.25 2.08 5.53
N ASP A 40 -6.59 3.35 5.42
CA ASP A 40 -7.33 3.88 4.29
C ASP A 40 -6.35 4.20 3.14
N LEU A 41 -6.58 3.63 1.97
CA LEU A 41 -5.79 3.88 0.77
C LEU A 41 -6.42 4.93 -0.16
N GLY A 42 -7.59 5.48 0.21
CA GLY A 42 -8.36 6.40 -0.59
C GLY A 42 -8.97 5.77 -1.84
N ILE A 43 -9.34 6.62 -2.79
CA ILE A 43 -9.96 6.20 -4.06
C ILE A 43 -8.88 5.74 -5.03
N LYS A 44 -9.04 4.52 -5.58
CA LYS A 44 -8.12 3.91 -6.54
C LYS A 44 -8.87 3.17 -7.65
N GLU A 45 -8.24 3.04 -8.82
CA GLU A 45 -8.67 2.10 -9.83
C GLU A 45 -8.22 0.68 -9.47
N VAL A 46 -9.18 -0.22 -9.35
CA VAL A 46 -8.94 -1.61 -8.92
C VAL A 46 -9.28 -2.58 -10.04
N SER A 47 -8.36 -3.48 -10.37
CA SER A 47 -8.59 -4.54 -11.34
C SER A 47 -9.73 -5.47 -10.89
N ILE A 48 -10.74 -5.63 -11.72
CA ILE A 48 -11.90 -6.49 -11.43
C ILE A 48 -11.50 -7.95 -11.19
N LYS A 49 -10.41 -8.42 -11.80
CA LYS A 49 -9.90 -9.78 -11.61
C LYS A 49 -9.40 -10.03 -10.18
N LYS A 50 -8.97 -8.99 -9.47
CA LYS A 50 -8.49 -9.08 -8.09
C LYS A 50 -9.63 -9.04 -7.06
N ILE A 51 -10.86 -8.74 -7.48
CA ILE A 51 -12.05 -8.75 -6.61
C ILE A 51 -12.62 -10.17 -6.58
N ILE A 52 -12.45 -10.86 -5.42
CA ILE A 52 -12.71 -12.30 -5.29
C ILE A 52 -13.76 -12.63 -4.25
N GLY A 53 -14.19 -11.68 -3.43
CA GLY A 53 -15.04 -11.95 -2.30
C GLY A 53 -15.94 -10.78 -1.90
N SER A 54 -16.69 -10.98 -0.83
CA SER A 54 -17.57 -9.98 -0.25
C SER A 54 -17.54 -10.06 1.27
N VAL A 55 -17.86 -8.94 1.94
CA VAL A 55 -17.93 -8.85 3.39
C VAL A 55 -19.23 -9.51 3.90
N GLU A 56 -20.38 -9.19 3.30
CA GLU A 56 -21.67 -9.65 3.80
C GLU A 56 -22.48 -10.52 2.82
N LYS A 57 -22.35 -10.28 1.51
CA LYS A 57 -23.23 -10.90 0.49
C LYS A 57 -22.56 -12.00 -0.30
N PHE A 58 -21.68 -12.76 0.33
CA PHE A 58 -20.93 -13.82 -0.35
C PHE A 58 -21.82 -15.00 -0.81
N GLU A 59 -23.04 -15.15 -0.29
CA GLU A 59 -23.97 -16.19 -0.71
C GLU A 59 -24.89 -15.78 -1.88
N ASP A 60 -25.08 -14.48 -2.13
CA ASP A 60 -25.97 -13.97 -3.17
C ASP A 60 -25.41 -14.13 -4.58
N PHE A 61 -24.11 -14.29 -4.69
CA PHE A 61 -23.36 -14.40 -5.93
C PHE A 61 -22.46 -15.64 -5.93
N ASP A 62 -22.10 -16.14 -7.11
CA ASP A 62 -21.07 -17.16 -7.25
C ASP A 62 -19.66 -16.50 -7.35
N GLU A 63 -18.61 -17.34 -7.43
CA GLU A 63 -17.20 -16.90 -7.52
C GLU A 63 -16.92 -15.95 -8.69
N ASN A 64 -17.80 -15.89 -9.67
CA ASN A 64 -17.72 -14.98 -10.82
C ASN A 64 -18.62 -13.74 -10.69
N PHE A 65 -19.19 -13.51 -9.51
CA PHE A 65 -20.18 -12.47 -9.25
C PHE A 65 -21.47 -12.60 -10.08
N ILE A 66 -21.82 -13.81 -10.53
CA ILE A 66 -23.09 -14.06 -11.18
C ILE A 66 -24.16 -14.25 -10.11
N PRO A 67 -25.28 -13.52 -10.18
CA PRO A 67 -26.35 -13.65 -9.19
C PRO A 67 -26.90 -15.08 -9.13
N LYS A 68 -27.10 -15.60 -7.93
CA LYS A 68 -27.65 -16.96 -7.72
C LYS A 68 -29.17 -17.00 -7.74
N ASN A 69 -29.81 -15.89 -7.42
CA ASN A 69 -31.28 -15.79 -7.36
C ASN A 69 -31.78 -14.52 -8.06
N ASN A 70 -33.11 -14.46 -8.27
CA ASN A 70 -33.74 -13.32 -8.94
C ASN A 70 -34.04 -12.13 -8.01
N ILE A 71 -33.82 -12.23 -6.72
CA ILE A 71 -34.12 -11.16 -5.76
C ILE A 71 -33.29 -9.91 -6.10
N VAL A 72 -32.04 -10.11 -6.55
CA VAL A 72 -31.11 -9.04 -6.89
C VAL A 72 -31.34 -8.44 -8.29
N ARG A 73 -32.28 -8.99 -9.08
CA ARG A 73 -32.43 -8.66 -10.51
C ARG A 73 -32.72 -7.19 -10.77
N MET A 74 -33.69 -6.60 -10.06
CA MET A 74 -34.12 -5.21 -10.30
C MET A 74 -32.95 -4.24 -10.07
N ARG A 75 -32.20 -4.42 -8.98
CA ARG A 75 -31.02 -3.58 -8.67
C ARG A 75 -29.91 -3.74 -9.69
N TRP A 76 -29.67 -4.97 -10.15
CA TRP A 76 -28.71 -5.27 -11.19
C TRP A 76 -29.07 -4.61 -12.53
N GLU A 77 -30.37 -4.73 -12.97
CA GLU A 77 -30.85 -4.12 -14.21
C GLU A 77 -30.77 -2.58 -14.18
N ASN A 78 -31.06 -1.96 -13.05
CA ASN A 78 -30.93 -0.50 -12.89
C ASN A 78 -29.47 -0.04 -13.02
N ILE A 79 -28.52 -0.73 -12.41
CA ILE A 79 -27.09 -0.42 -12.55
C ILE A 79 -26.61 -0.63 -13.98
N TYR A 80 -27.08 -1.71 -14.64
CA TYR A 80 -26.77 -1.93 -16.04
C TYR A 80 -27.30 -0.80 -16.93
N LEU A 81 -28.53 -0.32 -16.70
CA LEU A 81 -29.11 0.80 -17.44
C LEU A 81 -28.37 2.10 -17.18
N ALA A 82 -27.91 2.35 -15.95
CA ALA A 82 -27.10 3.52 -15.64
C ALA A 82 -25.80 3.54 -16.47
N HIS A 83 -25.11 2.41 -16.58
CA HIS A 83 -23.92 2.30 -17.44
C HIS A 83 -24.25 2.50 -18.93
N ILE A 84 -25.39 2.00 -19.43
CA ILE A 84 -25.77 2.20 -20.83
C ILE A 84 -26.13 3.67 -21.14
N LYS A 85 -26.60 4.40 -20.14
CA LYS A 85 -26.91 5.82 -20.24
C LYS A 85 -25.75 6.75 -19.92
N ASP A 86 -24.57 6.18 -19.64
CA ASP A 86 -23.38 6.93 -19.24
C ASP A 86 -23.57 7.76 -17.96
N GLU A 87 -24.41 7.27 -17.04
CA GLU A 87 -24.64 7.89 -15.74
C GLU A 87 -23.46 7.60 -14.82
N THR A 88 -22.92 8.65 -14.18
CA THR A 88 -21.83 8.50 -13.20
C THR A 88 -22.34 7.78 -11.94
N LEU A 89 -21.73 6.67 -11.60
CA LEU A 89 -21.99 5.93 -10.36
C LEU A 89 -20.89 6.26 -9.32
N PRO A 90 -21.23 6.34 -8.03
CA PRO A 90 -20.21 6.58 -7.00
C PRO A 90 -19.23 5.41 -6.93
N PRO A 91 -17.98 5.63 -6.46
CA PRO A 91 -17.02 4.56 -6.22
C PRO A 91 -17.61 3.45 -5.36
N ILE A 92 -17.23 2.21 -5.61
CA ILE A 92 -17.54 1.09 -4.72
C ILE A 92 -16.62 1.14 -3.49
N ILE A 93 -16.98 0.39 -2.43
CA ILE A 93 -16.12 0.28 -1.24
C ILE A 93 -15.55 -1.14 -1.16
N LEU A 94 -14.22 -1.22 -1.11
CA LEU A 94 -13.48 -2.48 -1.08
C LEU A 94 -12.61 -2.60 0.17
N TYR A 95 -12.62 -3.78 0.77
CA TYR A 95 -11.63 -4.20 1.74
C TYR A 95 -10.55 -5.01 1.05
N LYS A 96 -9.28 -4.71 1.33
CA LYS A 96 -8.12 -5.39 0.75
C LYS A 96 -7.41 -6.18 1.85
N ILE A 97 -7.04 -7.43 1.54
CA ILE A 97 -6.07 -8.22 2.31
C ILE A 97 -5.06 -8.77 1.31
N LYS A 98 -3.77 -8.45 1.48
CA LYS A 98 -2.70 -8.80 0.54
C LYS A 98 -3.04 -8.31 -0.89
N ASP A 99 -3.09 -9.20 -1.87
CA ASP A 99 -3.33 -8.85 -3.28
C ASP A 99 -4.80 -8.87 -3.70
N PHE A 100 -5.72 -9.23 -2.81
CA PHE A 100 -7.11 -9.47 -3.14
C PHE A 100 -8.07 -8.50 -2.45
N TYR A 101 -9.20 -8.29 -3.12
CA TYR A 101 -10.23 -7.36 -2.68
C TYR A 101 -11.56 -8.07 -2.43
N TYR A 102 -12.28 -7.55 -1.43
CA TYR A 102 -13.58 -8.05 -0.97
C TYR A 102 -14.55 -6.88 -0.95
N VAL A 103 -15.71 -7.04 -1.56
CA VAL A 103 -16.70 -5.97 -1.68
C VAL A 103 -17.37 -5.72 -0.35
N TYR A 104 -17.22 -4.51 0.22
CA TYR A 104 -18.01 -4.03 1.34
C TYR A 104 -19.33 -3.43 0.82
N ASP A 105 -19.27 -2.47 -0.13
CA ASP A 105 -20.44 -1.99 -0.87
C ASP A 105 -20.19 -2.00 -2.38
N GLY A 106 -21.22 -2.42 -3.13
CA GLY A 106 -21.17 -2.41 -4.59
C GLY A 106 -21.17 -3.77 -5.28
N ASN A 107 -21.54 -4.87 -4.61
CA ASN A 107 -21.59 -6.22 -5.23
C ASN A 107 -22.32 -6.26 -6.58
N HIS A 108 -23.43 -5.52 -6.72
CA HIS A 108 -24.15 -5.43 -7.99
C HIS A 108 -23.36 -4.67 -9.05
N ARG A 109 -22.62 -3.60 -8.66
CA ARG A 109 -21.77 -2.83 -9.60
C ARG A 109 -20.62 -3.69 -10.10
N VAL A 110 -19.96 -4.47 -9.23
CA VAL A 110 -18.93 -5.46 -9.64
C VAL A 110 -19.53 -6.52 -10.56
N SER A 111 -20.73 -7.04 -10.24
CA SER A 111 -21.43 -8.02 -11.08
C SER A 111 -21.72 -7.49 -12.49
N VAL A 112 -22.22 -6.26 -12.61
CA VAL A 112 -22.47 -5.60 -13.90
C VAL A 112 -21.17 -5.31 -14.64
N ALA A 113 -20.13 -4.83 -13.94
CA ALA A 113 -18.82 -4.54 -14.53
C ALA A 113 -18.18 -5.82 -15.11
N LYS A 114 -18.27 -6.95 -14.41
CA LYS A 114 -17.84 -8.26 -14.95
C LYS A 114 -18.66 -8.68 -16.19
N TYR A 115 -19.95 -8.46 -16.18
CA TYR A 115 -20.80 -8.74 -17.36
C TYR A 115 -20.43 -7.88 -18.57
N LEU A 116 -20.07 -6.61 -18.34
CA LEU A 116 -19.64 -5.67 -19.38
C LEU A 116 -18.15 -5.82 -19.76
N ASN A 117 -17.42 -6.77 -19.15
CA ASN A 117 -16.00 -7.02 -19.34
C ASN A 117 -15.11 -5.80 -19.04
N PHE A 118 -15.44 -5.02 -18.02
CA PHE A 118 -14.57 -3.95 -17.55
C PHE A 118 -13.25 -4.52 -17.05
N VAL A 119 -12.16 -3.78 -17.26
CA VAL A 119 -10.83 -4.17 -16.79
C VAL A 119 -10.63 -3.77 -15.33
N SER A 120 -11.12 -2.57 -14.98
CA SER A 120 -11.00 -1.95 -13.65
C SER A 120 -12.30 -1.28 -13.23
N ILE A 121 -12.38 -0.91 -11.98
CA ILE A 121 -13.47 -0.15 -11.38
C ILE A 121 -12.91 0.78 -10.31
N GLU A 122 -13.46 2.00 -10.23
CA GLU A 122 -13.10 2.96 -9.20
C GLU A 122 -13.65 2.53 -7.85
N ALA A 123 -12.81 2.53 -6.83
CA ALA A 123 -13.15 2.09 -5.49
C ALA A 123 -12.43 2.88 -4.41
N GLU A 124 -13.14 3.16 -3.33
CA GLU A 124 -12.55 3.53 -2.05
C GLU A 124 -12.03 2.26 -1.36
N VAL A 125 -10.74 2.24 -1.01
CA VAL A 125 -10.07 1.03 -0.57
C VAL A 125 -9.57 1.17 0.87
N GLN A 126 -10.02 0.27 1.74
CA GLN A 126 -9.48 0.07 3.08
C GLN A 126 -8.66 -1.22 3.10
N GLU A 127 -7.35 -1.13 3.36
CA GLU A 127 -6.47 -2.29 3.45
C GLU A 127 -6.35 -2.79 4.88
N PHE A 128 -6.62 -4.08 5.08
CA PHE A 128 -6.43 -4.79 6.33
C PHE A 128 -5.10 -5.51 6.32
N LEU A 129 -4.24 -5.16 7.27
CA LEU A 129 -2.86 -5.61 7.32
C LEU A 129 -2.75 -6.89 8.13
N PRO A 130 -2.22 -7.99 7.56
CA PRO A 130 -1.97 -9.23 8.29
C PRO A 130 -1.08 -9.00 9.52
N SER A 131 -1.47 -9.56 10.66
CA SER A 131 -0.70 -9.49 11.89
C SER A 131 0.09 -10.78 12.07
N THR A 132 1.18 -10.91 11.33
CA THR A 132 2.06 -12.07 11.40
C THR A 132 3.44 -11.66 11.89
N ASN A 133 4.21 -12.63 12.38
CA ASN A 133 5.62 -12.44 12.78
C ASN A 133 6.58 -12.73 11.62
N LYS A 134 6.09 -13.01 10.42
CA LYS A 134 6.95 -13.19 9.26
C LYS A 134 7.58 -11.86 8.88
N LYS A 135 8.90 -11.86 8.75
CA LYS A 135 9.70 -10.66 8.53
C LYS A 135 9.18 -9.83 7.36
N GLU A 136 8.84 -10.46 6.25
CA GLU A 136 8.35 -9.81 5.03
C GLU A 136 7.02 -9.08 5.26
N GLU A 137 6.11 -9.68 6.00
CA GLU A 137 4.80 -9.09 6.30
C GLU A 137 4.92 -7.93 7.30
N VAL A 138 5.85 -8.03 8.27
CA VAL A 138 6.17 -6.91 9.17
C VAL A 138 6.78 -5.75 8.40
N ILE A 139 7.72 -6.01 7.48
CA ILE A 139 8.32 -4.99 6.61
C ILE A 139 7.23 -4.32 5.77
N TYR A 140 6.37 -5.11 5.12
CA TYR A 140 5.28 -4.59 4.31
C TYR A 140 4.34 -3.69 5.12
N ARG A 141 3.90 -4.13 6.30
CA ARG A 141 3.04 -3.33 7.18
C ARG A 141 3.69 -2.01 7.56
N GLU A 142 4.94 -2.03 8.01
CA GLU A 142 5.65 -0.81 8.40
C GLU A 142 5.87 0.14 7.21
N SER A 143 6.11 -0.39 6.00
CA SER A 143 6.22 0.42 4.78
C SER A 143 4.91 1.12 4.45
N MET A 144 3.77 0.43 4.55
CA MET A 144 2.46 1.01 4.28
C MET A 144 2.06 2.09 5.29
N ILE A 145 2.37 1.87 6.58
CA ILE A 145 2.17 2.87 7.63
C ILE A 145 3.04 4.10 7.35
N PHE A 146 4.30 3.88 6.99
CA PHE A 146 5.24 4.95 6.67
C PHE A 146 4.78 5.76 5.44
N GLU A 147 4.39 5.09 4.35
CA GLU A 147 3.83 5.75 3.16
C GLU A 147 2.60 6.59 3.50
N LYS A 148 1.66 6.04 4.27
CA LYS A 148 0.45 6.77 4.68
C LYS A 148 0.79 8.05 5.44
N GLU A 149 1.69 7.97 6.42
CA GLU A 149 2.09 9.09 7.27
C GLU A 149 2.91 10.14 6.52
N THR A 150 3.82 9.70 5.65
CA THR A 150 4.83 10.57 5.02
C THR A 150 4.53 10.93 3.57
N GLY A 151 3.74 10.14 2.86
CA GLY A 151 3.51 10.23 1.42
C GLY A 151 4.69 9.70 0.56
N LEU A 152 5.69 9.04 1.18
CA LEU A 152 6.85 8.48 0.48
C LEU A 152 6.65 6.99 0.23
N SER A 153 6.44 6.60 -1.02
CA SER A 153 6.18 5.21 -1.44
C SER A 153 7.41 4.44 -1.91
N ASP A 154 8.51 5.12 -2.20
CA ASP A 154 9.73 4.56 -2.79
C ASP A 154 10.81 4.21 -1.76
N ILE A 155 10.56 4.45 -0.48
CA ILE A 155 11.47 4.10 0.61
C ILE A 155 11.10 2.74 1.19
N LEU A 156 11.85 1.70 0.78
CA LEU A 156 11.66 0.33 1.23
C LEU A 156 12.90 -0.18 1.97
N PHE A 157 12.77 -0.51 3.25
CA PHE A 157 13.85 -1.07 4.07
C PHE A 157 13.77 -2.60 4.17
N SER A 158 14.93 -3.25 4.29
CA SER A 158 15.02 -4.68 4.61
C SER A 158 14.80 -5.00 6.09
N ASN A 159 14.79 -3.96 6.94
CA ASN A 159 14.57 -4.07 8.38
C ASN A 159 13.51 -3.04 8.83
N PRO A 160 12.36 -3.50 9.39
CA PRO A 160 11.23 -2.62 9.71
C PRO A 160 11.53 -1.55 10.77
N ILE A 161 12.50 -1.79 11.68
CA ILE A 161 12.87 -0.81 12.70
C ILE A 161 13.40 0.52 12.10
N ARG A 162 13.93 0.47 10.86
CA ARG A 162 14.49 1.64 10.17
C ARG A 162 13.47 2.70 9.83
N TYR A 163 12.20 2.31 9.61
CA TYR A 163 11.11 3.27 9.41
C TYR A 163 10.94 4.19 10.62
N LYS A 164 11.04 3.66 11.84
CA LYS A 164 11.00 4.48 13.06
C LYS A 164 12.17 5.46 13.14
N TYR A 165 13.37 5.01 12.83
CA TYR A 165 14.55 5.89 12.85
C TYR A 165 14.45 6.98 11.79
N LEU A 166 13.97 6.64 10.61
CA LEU A 166 13.78 7.62 9.54
C LEU A 166 12.70 8.64 9.89
N LYS A 167 11.58 8.23 10.49
CA LYS A 167 10.55 9.18 10.97
C LYS A 167 11.12 10.16 11.99
N ASN A 168 11.93 9.69 12.93
CA ASN A 168 12.60 10.56 13.90
C ASN A 168 13.55 11.56 13.22
N GLU A 169 14.32 11.14 12.23
CA GLU A 169 15.22 12.01 11.46
C GLU A 169 14.44 13.10 10.69
N ILE A 170 13.35 12.73 10.02
CA ILE A 170 12.45 13.65 9.32
C ILE A 170 11.86 14.67 10.31
N SER A 171 11.35 14.21 11.46
CA SER A 171 10.80 15.07 12.49
C SER A 171 11.84 16.05 13.02
N SER A 172 13.05 15.59 13.30
CA SER A 172 14.15 16.43 13.76
C SER A 172 14.57 17.48 12.73
N TYR A 173 14.54 17.15 11.44
CA TYR A 173 14.80 18.09 10.36
C TYR A 173 13.72 19.18 10.31
N ILE A 174 12.45 18.78 10.38
CA ILE A 174 11.31 19.68 10.37
C ILE A 174 11.36 20.63 11.59
N GLU A 175 11.58 20.09 12.78
CA GLU A 175 11.72 20.87 14.02
C GLU A 175 12.86 21.91 13.93
N LYS A 176 13.98 21.55 13.33
CA LYS A 176 15.13 22.44 13.17
C LYS A 176 14.84 23.61 12.22
N LEU A 177 14.06 23.39 11.16
CA LEU A 177 13.77 24.40 10.16
C LEU A 177 12.57 25.30 10.53
N TYR A 178 11.54 24.71 11.14
CA TYR A 178 10.25 25.38 11.37
C TYR A 178 9.99 25.67 12.84
N GLY A 179 10.90 25.26 13.73
CA GLY A 179 10.76 25.43 15.17
C GLY A 179 9.91 24.34 15.82
N ASN A 180 10.05 24.25 17.16
CA ASN A 180 9.33 23.28 17.98
C ASN A 180 8.04 23.92 18.52
N ASP A 181 7.20 24.43 17.62
CA ASP A 181 5.92 25.01 18.01
C ASP A 181 4.95 23.86 18.30
N LYS A 182 4.92 23.40 19.56
CA LYS A 182 4.02 22.34 20.06
C LYS A 182 2.53 22.62 19.86
N LYS A 183 2.17 23.76 19.25
CA LYS A 183 0.81 24.19 18.92
C LYS A 183 0.45 23.99 17.45
N ILE A 184 1.40 23.66 16.58
CA ILE A 184 1.07 23.33 15.19
C ILE A 184 0.76 21.83 15.16
N GLU A 185 -0.49 21.48 15.35
CA GLU A 185 -1.03 20.24 14.79
C GLU A 185 -0.89 20.40 13.28
N TYR A 186 0.18 19.83 12.73
CA TYR A 186 0.33 19.78 11.28
C TYR A 186 -0.84 19.01 10.72
N ASP A 187 -1.71 19.67 9.96
CA ASP A 187 -2.60 18.98 9.05
C ASP A 187 -1.77 17.98 8.24
N ASP A 188 -2.26 16.79 8.07
CA ASP A 188 -1.61 15.69 7.35
C ASP A 188 -0.98 16.15 6.02
N LYS A 189 -1.62 17.11 5.34
CA LYS A 189 -1.17 17.68 4.09
C LYS A 189 0.06 18.58 4.27
N GLU A 190 0.09 19.42 5.28
CA GLU A 190 1.22 20.31 5.56
C GLU A 190 2.45 19.52 5.99
N TYR A 191 2.28 18.51 6.83
CA TYR A 191 3.35 17.61 7.21
C TYR A 191 3.98 16.92 5.98
N LYS A 192 3.16 16.38 5.07
CA LYS A 192 3.63 15.72 3.84
C LYS A 192 4.39 16.67 2.92
N ILE A 193 4.03 17.94 2.86
CA ILE A 193 4.80 18.96 2.11
C ILE A 193 6.21 19.10 2.71
N LYS A 194 6.34 19.22 4.04
CA LYS A 194 7.63 19.34 4.73
C LYS A 194 8.47 18.05 4.62
N VAL A 195 7.82 16.90 4.67
CA VAL A 195 8.47 15.61 4.38
C VAL A 195 9.02 15.57 2.95
N LYS A 196 8.26 16.07 1.97
CA LYS A 196 8.71 16.15 0.58
C LYS A 196 9.92 17.08 0.41
N GLU A 197 9.97 18.19 1.15
CA GLU A 197 11.14 19.08 1.17
C GLU A 197 12.37 18.34 1.74
N TRP A 198 12.23 17.63 2.86
CA TRP A 198 13.30 16.79 3.39
C TRP A 198 13.76 15.74 2.36
N TYR A 199 12.83 15.08 1.68
CA TYR A 199 13.14 14.08 0.66
C TYR A 199 13.99 14.67 -0.46
N LEU A 200 13.60 15.84 -1.00
CA LEU A 200 14.31 16.49 -2.10
C LEU A 200 15.64 17.11 -1.67
N ASN A 201 15.73 17.66 -0.46
CA ASN A 201 16.90 18.38 0.01
C ASN A 201 17.94 17.51 0.71
N ILE A 202 17.53 16.36 1.26
CA ILE A 202 18.40 15.49 2.05
C ILE A 202 18.50 14.10 1.44
N PHE A 203 17.37 13.39 1.26
CA PHE A 203 17.40 12.00 0.83
C PHE A 203 17.95 11.84 -0.59
N GLU A 204 17.39 12.53 -1.57
CA GLU A 204 17.79 12.41 -2.98
C GLU A 204 19.26 12.81 -3.22
N PRO A 205 19.78 13.93 -2.70
CA PRO A 205 21.19 14.25 -2.87
C PRO A 205 22.13 13.21 -2.27
N ILE A 206 21.84 12.72 -1.05
CA ILE A 206 22.68 11.72 -0.39
C ILE A 206 22.60 10.36 -1.10
N LYS A 207 21.41 9.96 -1.54
CA LYS A 207 21.20 8.76 -2.36
C LYS A 207 22.08 8.80 -3.62
N ASN A 208 22.11 9.94 -4.35
CA ASN A 208 22.95 10.09 -5.51
C ASN A 208 24.44 9.98 -5.15
N ILE A 209 24.89 10.59 -4.07
CA ILE A 209 26.29 10.47 -3.58
C ILE A 209 26.62 9.00 -3.25
N ILE A 210 25.71 8.24 -2.64
CA ILE A 210 25.91 6.81 -2.35
C ILE A 210 26.06 6.02 -3.64
N LEU A 211 25.25 6.29 -4.67
CA LEU A 211 25.32 5.65 -5.98
C LEU A 211 26.62 5.99 -6.72
N ASP A 212 26.98 7.27 -6.79
CA ASP A 212 28.19 7.77 -7.48
C ASP A 212 29.48 7.20 -6.86
N ASN A 213 29.44 6.90 -5.57
CA ASN A 213 30.58 6.29 -4.86
C ASN A 213 30.55 4.75 -4.84
N ASN A 214 29.61 4.12 -5.55
CA ASN A 214 29.47 2.68 -5.67
C ASN A 214 29.35 1.94 -4.31
N LEU A 215 28.75 2.56 -3.29
CA LEU A 215 28.69 1.98 -1.96
C LEU A 215 27.85 0.70 -1.90
N LEU A 216 26.90 0.51 -2.82
CA LEU A 216 26.11 -0.72 -2.93
C LEU A 216 26.99 -1.96 -3.25
N LEU A 217 28.12 -1.78 -3.91
CA LEU A 217 29.07 -2.89 -4.14
C LEU A 217 29.73 -3.37 -2.85
N ILE A 218 29.78 -2.50 -1.84
CA ILE A 218 30.34 -2.82 -0.53
C ILE A 218 29.27 -3.44 0.38
N TYR A 219 28.05 -2.94 0.32
CA TYR A 219 26.90 -3.41 1.08
C TYR A 219 26.03 -4.36 0.23
N LYS A 220 26.60 -5.49 -0.21
CA LYS A 220 26.04 -6.41 -1.21
C LYS A 220 24.62 -6.95 -0.91
N GLU A 221 24.25 -7.06 0.37
CA GLU A 221 22.95 -7.60 0.79
C GLU A 221 21.94 -6.48 1.15
N SER A 222 22.29 -5.22 0.90
CA SER A 222 21.49 -4.06 1.26
C SER A 222 21.01 -3.32 0.03
N ASN A 223 19.81 -2.79 0.10
CA ASN A 223 19.32 -1.86 -0.92
C ASN A 223 19.80 -0.43 -0.62
N ILE A 224 19.49 0.50 -1.53
CA ILE A 224 19.92 1.90 -1.40
C ILE A 224 19.37 2.57 -0.14
N ASN A 225 18.13 2.26 0.26
CA ASN A 225 17.49 2.84 1.43
C ASN A 225 18.16 2.32 2.72
N ASP A 226 18.57 1.05 2.74
CA ASP A 226 19.33 0.48 3.85
C ASP A 226 20.67 1.19 4.00
N VAL A 227 21.41 1.42 2.91
CA VAL A 227 22.69 2.12 2.94
C VAL A 227 22.51 3.58 3.39
N PHE A 228 21.45 4.24 2.95
CA PHE A 228 21.08 5.56 3.48
C PHE A 228 20.83 5.52 5.00
N SER A 229 20.15 4.51 5.51
CA SER A 229 19.94 4.35 6.95
C SER A 229 21.27 4.13 7.71
N PHE A 230 22.22 3.37 7.16
CA PHE A 230 23.56 3.24 7.76
C PHE A 230 24.31 4.56 7.82
N PHE A 231 24.16 5.38 6.78
CA PHE A 231 24.68 6.74 6.80
C PHE A 231 24.06 7.59 7.92
N LEU A 232 22.74 7.53 8.12
CA LEU A 232 22.09 8.26 9.22
C LEU A 232 22.55 7.78 10.60
N GLU A 233 22.71 6.48 10.79
CA GLU A 233 23.30 5.92 12.01
C GLU A 233 24.73 6.46 12.23
N HIS A 234 25.53 6.52 11.17
CA HIS A 234 26.90 7.06 11.24
C HIS A 234 26.90 8.55 11.63
N LYS A 235 26.03 9.37 11.01
CA LYS A 235 25.83 10.78 11.35
C LYS A 235 25.48 10.94 12.85
N TYR A 236 24.56 10.11 13.36
CA TYR A 236 24.17 10.12 14.76
C TYR A 236 25.36 9.86 15.69
N TYR A 237 26.16 8.82 15.43
CA TYR A 237 27.33 8.49 16.25
C TYR A 237 28.43 9.55 16.16
N LEU A 238 28.66 10.13 14.98
CA LEU A 238 29.58 11.27 14.85
C LEU A 238 29.13 12.45 15.68
N SER A 239 27.86 12.84 15.56
CA SER A 239 27.31 13.96 16.31
C SER A 239 27.39 13.75 17.82
N LYS A 240 27.15 12.51 18.28
CA LYS A 240 27.32 12.12 19.68
C LYS A 240 28.77 12.24 20.15
N ASN A 241 29.72 11.76 19.36
CA ASN A 241 31.15 11.84 19.69
C ASN A 241 31.69 13.27 19.76
N PHE A 242 31.20 14.14 18.88
CA PHE A 242 31.57 15.55 18.87
C PHE A 242 30.71 16.43 19.80
N SER A 243 29.73 15.84 20.48
CA SER A 243 28.76 16.55 21.34
C SER A 243 28.04 17.71 20.63
N LYS A 244 27.88 17.63 19.31
CA LYS A 244 27.19 18.61 18.45
C LYS A 244 26.71 17.97 17.16
N ASP A 245 25.68 18.54 16.53
CA ASP A 245 25.26 18.14 15.18
C ASP A 245 26.37 18.48 14.16
N VAL A 246 26.92 17.47 13.52
CA VAL A 246 27.99 17.63 12.52
C VAL A 246 27.48 17.89 11.11
N GLY A 247 26.16 17.86 10.92
CA GLY A 247 25.52 18.08 9.63
C GLY A 247 25.66 16.93 8.63
N TYR A 248 24.91 17.00 7.56
CA TYR A 248 24.88 15.94 6.53
C TYR A 248 26.15 15.90 5.66
N SER A 249 26.64 17.08 5.22
CA SER A 249 27.79 17.17 4.30
C SER A 249 29.07 16.58 4.88
N TYR A 250 29.38 16.93 6.12
CA TYR A 250 30.53 16.35 6.81
C TYR A 250 30.37 14.84 7.03
N SER A 251 29.18 14.43 7.46
CA SER A 251 28.88 13.05 7.79
C SER A 251 28.96 12.11 6.58
N ILE A 252 28.49 12.55 5.39
CA ILE A 252 28.52 11.69 4.20
C ILE A 252 29.95 11.52 3.68
N ILE A 253 30.78 12.56 3.72
CA ILE A 253 32.18 12.45 3.34
C ILE A 253 32.92 11.47 4.29
N ASN A 254 32.69 11.60 5.58
CA ASN A 254 33.31 10.71 6.57
C ASN A 254 32.83 9.25 6.40
N PHE A 255 31.53 9.04 6.15
CA PHE A 255 30.92 7.73 5.89
C PHE A 255 31.55 7.03 4.69
N ILE A 256 31.73 7.76 3.58
CA ILE A 256 32.37 7.23 2.36
C ILE A 256 33.81 6.82 2.65
N ASN A 257 34.60 7.69 3.26
CA ASN A 257 36.00 7.43 3.56
C ASN A 257 36.17 6.22 4.47
N LEU A 258 35.37 6.11 5.52
CA LEU A 258 35.39 4.98 6.44
C LEU A 258 35.01 3.67 5.73
N THR A 259 33.98 3.70 4.89
CA THR A 259 33.48 2.53 4.15
C THR A 259 34.53 2.01 3.16
N LYS A 260 35.15 2.90 2.38
CA LYS A 260 36.20 2.54 1.43
C LYS A 260 37.48 2.03 2.12
N THR A 261 37.82 2.60 3.26
CA THR A 261 38.99 2.13 4.05
C THR A 261 38.79 0.73 4.60
N ARG A 262 37.57 0.37 5.01
CA ARG A 262 37.23 -0.99 5.47
C ARG A 262 37.31 -2.02 4.34
N GLN A 263 36.88 -1.65 3.12
CA GLN A 263 36.97 -2.54 1.96
C GLN A 263 38.41 -2.88 1.59
N ASN A 264 39.33 -1.92 1.69
CA ASN A 264 40.75 -2.13 1.35
C ASN A 264 41.53 -2.98 2.40
N LYS A 265 40.92 -3.29 3.54
CA LYS A 265 41.53 -4.11 4.61
C LYS A 265 41.01 -5.56 4.62
N ASN A 266 39.96 -5.87 3.87
CA ASN A 266 39.39 -7.21 3.67
C ASN A 266 39.72 -7.72 2.26
#